data_02d810c33ffc1d5a956a1d15d3961af8
#
_entry.id   02d810c33ffc1d5a956a1d15d3961af8
#
_cell.length_a   1.000
_cell.length_b   1.000
_cell.length_c   1.000
_cell.angle_alpha   90.00
_cell.angle_beta   90.00
_cell.angle_gamma   90.00
#
_symmetry.space_group_name_H-M   'P 1'
#
loop_
_entity.id
_entity.type
_entity.pdbx_description
1 polymer ?
#
loop_
_entity_poly.entity_id
_entity_poly.type
_entity_poly.pdbx_seq_one_letter_code
_entity_poly.pdbx_strand_id
1 'polypeptide(L)'
;MKTRLLLIPVFFVWYCCCAVSQDINSALKLETKRNADESVNILARTYSPGTFGIVMEFTGLTNTSHPRWSYASVRGSGTVATLRPLSSEQGVGYSYVYTYNRGRANPRHSASVTYRLPFSAGKTCLCNTLSYLWEDIRDRPEEWHPWMFHMEKGDTVFAMRKGRVVDIHDGEDPVSDSAVVSYSSHSNKMIIEHEDGTLAYYNVLEKTVLW
;
A
#
# COMPACT_ATOMS: atom_id res chain seq x y z
N MET A 1 -27.10 66.97 13.99
CA MET A 1 -26.10 65.91 14.08
C MET A 1 -26.62 64.65 13.36
N LYS A 2 -26.12 64.33 12.18
CA LYS A 2 -26.52 63.12 11.43
C LYS A 2 -25.40 62.09 11.59
N THR A 3 -25.71 61.05 12.40
CA THR A 3 -24.81 59.92 12.62
C THR A 3 -24.88 59.00 11.41
N ARG A 4 -23.77 58.88 10.65
CA ARG A 4 -23.65 57.89 9.57
C ARG A 4 -23.19 56.56 10.15
N LEU A 5 -24.04 55.55 10.03
CA LEU A 5 -23.72 54.17 10.37
C LEU A 5 -22.90 53.56 9.20
N LEU A 6 -21.66 53.22 9.47
CA LEU A 6 -20.76 52.55 8.50
C LEU A 6 -21.01 51.05 8.62
N LEU A 7 -21.68 50.45 7.62
CA LEU A 7 -21.79 48.98 7.51
C LEU A 7 -20.51 48.43 6.91
N ILE A 8 -19.74 47.69 7.71
CA ILE A 8 -18.60 46.91 7.27
C ILE A 8 -19.11 45.52 6.84
N PRO A 9 -18.93 45.09 5.60
CA PRO A 9 -19.29 43.73 5.19
C PRO A 9 -18.29 42.74 5.79
N VAL A 10 -18.76 41.89 6.67
CA VAL A 10 -17.98 40.74 7.18
C VAL A 10 -17.98 39.68 6.12
N PHE A 11 -16.89 39.55 5.38
CA PHE A 11 -16.66 38.39 4.52
C PHE A 11 -16.35 37.15 5.39
N PHE A 12 -17.32 36.27 5.53
CA PHE A 12 -17.10 34.92 6.05
C PHE A 12 -16.36 34.11 5.01
N VAL A 13 -15.03 34.02 5.12
CA VAL A 13 -14.25 33.02 4.39
C VAL A 13 -14.47 31.69 5.09
N TRP A 14 -15.33 30.87 4.50
CA TRP A 14 -15.52 29.51 4.95
C TRP A 14 -14.30 28.67 4.57
N TYR A 15 -13.33 28.59 5.47
CA TYR A 15 -12.27 27.62 5.38
C TYR A 15 -12.88 26.23 5.63
N CYS A 16 -13.11 25.48 4.57
CA CYS A 16 -13.39 24.05 4.67
C CYS A 16 -12.08 23.35 5.11
N CYS A 17 -11.85 23.29 6.43
CA CYS A 17 -10.82 22.45 7.01
C CYS A 17 -11.25 21.00 6.85
N CYS A 18 -10.87 20.35 5.77
CA CYS A 18 -10.79 18.90 5.73
C CYS A 18 -9.71 18.46 6.72
N ALA A 19 -10.12 18.13 7.95
CA ALA A 19 -9.24 17.50 8.92
C ALA A 19 -8.92 16.07 8.41
N VAL A 20 -7.85 15.95 7.65
CA VAL A 20 -7.24 14.64 7.38
C VAL A 20 -6.51 14.28 8.66
N SER A 21 -7.02 13.27 9.38
CA SER A 21 -6.26 12.61 10.44
C SER A 21 -5.00 12.03 9.81
N GLN A 22 -3.88 12.70 10.00
CA GLN A 22 -2.60 12.24 9.50
C GLN A 22 -1.98 11.32 10.54
N ASP A 23 -2.01 10.03 10.25
CA ASP A 23 -1.17 9.08 10.95
C ASP A 23 0.30 9.40 10.59
N ILE A 24 1.09 9.79 11.58
CA ILE A 24 2.47 10.30 11.42
C ILE A 24 3.40 9.24 10.80
N ASN A 25 2.96 7.97 10.77
CA ASN A 25 3.68 6.81 10.23
C ASN A 25 3.11 6.27 8.92
N SER A 26 2.29 7.00 8.19
CA SER A 26 1.74 6.47 6.94
C SER A 26 2.82 6.32 5.86
N ALA A 27 2.92 5.12 5.27
CA ALA A 27 3.85 4.85 4.18
C ALA A 27 3.54 5.64 2.90
N LEU A 28 2.35 6.26 2.83
CA LEU A 28 1.86 7.00 1.68
C LEU A 28 0.99 8.19 2.11
N LYS A 29 1.14 9.31 1.41
CA LYS A 29 0.33 10.52 1.58
C LYS A 29 -0.29 10.95 0.25
N LEU A 30 -1.54 11.40 0.30
CA LEU A 30 -2.20 12.04 -0.85
C LEU A 30 -2.28 13.55 -0.62
N GLU A 31 -2.01 14.29 -1.68
CA GLU A 31 -2.15 15.74 -1.74
C GLU A 31 -2.97 16.12 -2.95
N THR A 32 -3.71 17.22 -2.89
CA THR A 32 -4.50 17.72 -4.00
C THR A 32 -3.90 19.00 -4.56
N LYS A 33 -3.90 19.11 -5.89
CA LYS A 33 -3.48 20.30 -6.60
C LYS A 33 -4.54 20.70 -7.62
N ARG A 34 -5.09 21.91 -7.49
CA ARG A 34 -5.94 22.52 -8.51
C ARG A 34 -5.06 23.17 -9.57
N ASN A 35 -5.36 22.94 -10.82
CA ASN A 35 -4.67 23.50 -11.97
C ASN A 35 -5.40 24.76 -12.48
N ALA A 36 -4.77 25.52 -13.39
CA ALA A 36 -5.34 26.73 -13.95
C ALA A 36 -6.58 26.47 -14.84
N ASP A 37 -6.75 25.26 -15.34
CA ASP A 37 -7.91 24.80 -16.12
C ASP A 37 -9.04 24.25 -15.22
N GLU A 38 -9.01 24.56 -13.92
CA GLU A 38 -9.92 24.10 -12.88
C GLU A 38 -9.94 22.57 -12.68
N SER A 39 -9.10 21.81 -13.37
CA SER A 39 -8.91 20.40 -13.07
C SER A 39 -8.21 20.20 -11.73
N VAL A 40 -8.45 19.04 -11.11
CA VAL A 40 -7.84 18.69 -9.81
C VAL A 40 -7.01 17.42 -9.97
N ASN A 41 -5.73 17.51 -9.69
CA ASN A 41 -4.84 16.36 -9.60
C ASN A 41 -4.75 15.89 -8.15
N ILE A 42 -4.90 14.58 -7.95
CA ILE A 42 -4.57 13.92 -6.68
C ILE A 42 -3.19 13.30 -6.86
N LEU A 43 -2.26 13.77 -6.06
CA LEU A 43 -0.85 13.38 -6.08
C LEU A 43 -0.59 12.45 -4.92
N ALA A 44 0.06 11.32 -5.17
CA ALA A 44 0.55 10.43 -4.13
C ALA A 44 2.05 10.62 -3.95
N ARG A 45 2.50 10.53 -2.71
CA ARG A 45 3.91 10.46 -2.33
C ARG A 45 4.11 9.30 -1.36
N THR A 46 5.04 8.39 -1.69
CA THR A 46 5.39 7.26 -0.83
C THR A 46 6.65 7.59 -0.01
N TYR A 47 6.66 7.15 1.24
CA TYR A 47 7.78 7.32 2.19
C TYR A 47 8.48 6.00 2.49
N SER A 48 7.98 4.90 1.92
CA SER A 48 8.57 3.58 2.01
C SER A 48 8.89 3.05 0.62
N PRO A 49 9.90 2.18 0.47
CA PRO A 49 10.25 1.56 -0.80
C PRO A 49 9.10 0.70 -1.38
N GLY A 50 9.13 0.50 -2.68
CA GLY A 50 8.18 -0.34 -3.40
C GLY A 50 7.03 0.42 -4.03
N THR A 51 6.13 -0.35 -4.64
CA THR A 51 4.90 0.16 -5.25
C THR A 51 3.77 0.06 -4.24
N PHE A 52 2.86 1.03 -4.26
CA PHE A 52 1.63 1.03 -3.48
C PHE A 52 0.43 1.08 -4.43
N GLY A 53 -0.47 0.12 -4.25
CA GLY A 53 -1.80 0.13 -4.84
C GLY A 53 -2.73 0.97 -4.00
N ILE A 54 -3.48 1.86 -4.65
CA ILE A 54 -4.39 2.82 -4.01
C ILE A 54 -5.78 2.59 -4.57
N VAL A 55 -6.75 2.49 -3.68
CA VAL A 55 -8.18 2.48 -4.01
C VAL A 55 -8.78 3.75 -3.45
N MET A 56 -9.44 4.52 -4.28
CA MET A 56 -10.12 5.76 -3.90
C MET A 56 -11.61 5.65 -4.19
N GLU A 57 -12.42 6.06 -3.23
CA GLU A 57 -13.86 6.25 -3.40
C GLU A 57 -14.17 7.74 -3.35
N PHE A 58 -14.73 8.27 -4.44
CA PHE A 58 -15.15 9.65 -4.55
C PHE A 58 -16.63 9.81 -4.24
N THR A 59 -16.96 10.87 -3.52
CA THR A 59 -18.32 11.28 -3.18
C THR A 59 -18.51 12.77 -3.44
N GLY A 60 -19.75 13.22 -3.56
CA GLY A 60 -20.05 14.64 -3.81
C GLY A 60 -19.47 15.15 -5.13
N LEU A 61 -19.32 14.29 -6.14
CA LEU A 61 -18.82 14.66 -7.46
C LEU A 61 -19.77 15.60 -8.16
N THR A 62 -19.31 16.82 -8.47
CA THR A 62 -20.04 17.81 -9.27
C THR A 62 -19.13 18.39 -10.34
N ASN A 63 -19.71 18.75 -11.48
CA ASN A 63 -19.00 19.29 -12.64
C ASN A 63 -17.82 18.41 -13.13
N THR A 64 -17.96 17.08 -13.02
CA THR A 64 -16.97 16.13 -13.52
C THR A 64 -17.63 14.81 -13.88
N SER A 65 -17.06 14.11 -14.87
CA SER A 65 -17.45 12.74 -15.25
C SER A 65 -16.53 11.68 -14.60
N HIS A 66 -15.73 12.06 -13.61
CA HIS A 66 -14.84 11.11 -12.94
C HIS A 66 -15.66 10.00 -12.26
N PRO A 67 -15.26 8.73 -12.37
CA PRO A 67 -15.98 7.63 -11.75
C PRO A 67 -15.89 7.70 -10.21
N ARG A 68 -16.88 7.12 -9.53
CA ARG A 68 -16.89 7.01 -8.06
C ARG A 68 -15.67 6.25 -7.53
N TRP A 69 -15.26 5.20 -8.21
CA TRP A 69 -14.11 4.37 -7.81
C TRP A 69 -12.93 4.60 -8.75
N SER A 70 -11.75 4.75 -8.16
CA SER A 70 -10.49 4.88 -8.88
C SER A 70 -9.43 3.98 -8.28
N TYR A 71 -8.66 3.33 -9.15
CA TYR A 71 -7.58 2.42 -8.79
C TYR A 71 -6.29 2.92 -9.43
N ALA A 72 -5.26 3.06 -8.63
CA ALA A 72 -3.96 3.53 -9.11
C ALA A 72 -2.82 2.77 -8.45
N SER A 73 -1.66 2.82 -9.07
CA SER A 73 -0.43 2.32 -8.47
C SER A 73 0.64 3.39 -8.57
N VAL A 74 1.38 3.59 -7.50
CA VAL A 74 2.44 4.60 -7.42
C VAL A 74 3.70 4.02 -6.79
N ARG A 75 4.85 4.41 -7.31
CA ARG A 75 6.16 4.19 -6.72
C ARG A 75 6.87 5.55 -6.61
N GLY A 76 7.22 5.95 -5.39
CA GLY A 76 7.77 7.28 -5.14
C GLY A 76 6.70 8.36 -5.16
N SER A 77 6.57 9.12 -6.24
CA SER A 77 5.58 10.18 -6.38
C SER A 77 4.91 10.15 -7.75
N GLY A 78 3.64 10.51 -7.80
CA GLY A 78 2.91 10.57 -9.07
C GLY A 78 1.46 11.01 -8.91
N THR A 79 0.84 11.38 -10.02
CA THR A 79 -0.60 11.66 -10.08
C THR A 79 -1.36 10.34 -10.13
N VAL A 80 -2.29 10.15 -9.20
CA VAL A 80 -3.08 8.92 -9.04
C VAL A 80 -4.53 9.09 -9.48
N ALA A 81 -5.02 10.33 -9.55
CA ALA A 81 -6.29 10.67 -10.18
C ALA A 81 -6.26 12.09 -10.72
N THR A 82 -7.05 12.35 -11.78
CA THR A 82 -7.27 13.70 -12.31
C THR A 82 -8.76 13.88 -12.54
N LEU A 83 -9.36 14.82 -11.83
CA LEU A 83 -10.75 15.20 -12.01
C LEU A 83 -10.79 16.40 -12.94
N ARG A 84 -11.42 16.23 -14.12
CA ARG A 84 -11.57 17.29 -15.12
C ARG A 84 -12.94 17.92 -15.03
N PRO A 85 -13.06 19.26 -15.11
CA PRO A 85 -14.35 19.92 -15.16
C PRO A 85 -15.06 19.63 -16.47
N LEU A 86 -16.39 19.49 -16.44
CA LEU A 86 -17.26 19.44 -17.61
C LEU A 86 -17.51 20.84 -18.20
N SER A 87 -17.53 21.86 -17.34
CA SER A 87 -17.62 23.27 -17.71
C SER A 87 -16.52 24.05 -16.99
N SER A 88 -15.83 24.92 -17.71
CA SER A 88 -14.79 25.80 -17.15
C SER A 88 -15.32 26.94 -16.26
N GLU A 89 -16.63 27.17 -16.27
CA GLU A 89 -17.28 28.21 -15.47
C GLU A 89 -17.41 27.84 -13.99
N GLN A 90 -17.29 26.55 -13.69
CA GLN A 90 -17.42 26.03 -12.32
C GLN A 90 -16.26 25.12 -11.98
N GLY A 91 -15.78 25.20 -10.75
CA GLY A 91 -14.80 24.27 -10.23
C GLY A 91 -15.37 22.85 -10.04
N VAL A 92 -14.51 21.85 -10.02
CA VAL A 92 -14.88 20.47 -9.66
C VAL A 92 -15.13 20.38 -8.17
N GLY A 93 -16.31 19.90 -7.77
CA GLY A 93 -16.61 19.52 -6.39
C GLY A 93 -16.37 18.04 -6.18
N TYR A 94 -15.78 17.68 -5.04
CA TYR A 94 -15.48 16.29 -4.67
C TYR A 94 -15.14 16.16 -3.20
N SER A 95 -15.33 14.97 -2.67
CA SER A 95 -14.70 14.44 -1.46
C SER A 95 -14.19 13.05 -1.78
N TYR A 96 -13.20 12.55 -1.06
CA TYR A 96 -12.75 11.18 -1.23
C TYR A 96 -12.26 10.56 0.07
N VAL A 97 -12.38 9.25 0.14
CA VAL A 97 -11.67 8.38 1.08
C VAL A 97 -10.75 7.46 0.29
N TYR A 98 -9.68 6.99 0.91
CA TYR A 98 -8.77 6.08 0.24
C TYR A 98 -8.22 5.03 1.19
N THR A 99 -7.89 3.88 0.61
CA THR A 99 -7.10 2.83 1.23
C THR A 99 -5.90 2.54 0.34
N TYR A 100 -4.84 2.01 0.93
CA TYR A 100 -3.68 1.59 0.15
C TYR A 100 -3.06 0.33 0.73
N ASN A 101 -2.45 -0.46 -0.16
CA ASN A 101 -1.69 -1.66 0.19
C ASN A 101 -0.34 -1.62 -0.51
N ARG A 102 0.66 -2.28 0.06
CA ARG A 102 1.93 -2.52 -0.63
C ARG A 102 1.67 -3.45 -1.82
N GLY A 103 2.33 -3.20 -2.95
CA GLY A 103 2.12 -3.89 -4.21
C GLY A 103 1.29 -3.08 -5.21
N ARG A 104 1.09 -3.61 -6.41
CA ARG A 104 0.23 -2.97 -7.42
C ARG A 104 -1.24 -3.16 -7.09
N ALA A 105 -2.07 -2.21 -7.48
CA ALA A 105 -3.53 -2.30 -7.32
C ALA A 105 -4.16 -3.47 -8.11
N ASN A 106 -3.52 -3.93 -9.16
CA ASN A 106 -3.96 -5.07 -9.96
C ASN A 106 -2.71 -5.79 -10.52
N PRO A 107 -2.01 -6.57 -9.68
CA PRO A 107 -0.84 -7.32 -10.11
C PRO A 107 -1.26 -8.43 -11.07
N ARG A 108 -0.39 -8.77 -12.03
CA ARG A 108 -0.60 -9.89 -12.94
C ARG A 108 0.58 -10.83 -12.81
N HIS A 109 0.36 -11.95 -12.15
CA HIS A 109 1.36 -13.00 -12.05
C HIS A 109 1.71 -13.55 -13.45
N SER A 110 3.01 -13.66 -13.73
CA SER A 110 3.47 -14.30 -14.96
C SER A 110 3.59 -15.81 -14.76
N ALA A 111 2.75 -16.57 -15.43
CA ALA A 111 2.77 -18.04 -15.37
C ALA A 111 4.03 -18.67 -15.98
N SER A 112 4.82 -17.92 -16.75
CA SER A 112 6.07 -18.39 -17.36
C SER A 112 7.28 -18.32 -16.43
N VAL A 113 7.11 -17.78 -15.22
CA VAL A 113 8.22 -17.63 -14.27
C VAL A 113 8.55 -18.97 -13.61
N THR A 114 9.84 -19.31 -13.63
CA THR A 114 10.37 -20.43 -12.87
C THR A 114 10.84 -19.94 -11.50
N TYR A 115 10.32 -20.55 -10.46
CA TYR A 115 10.76 -20.32 -9.08
C TYR A 115 11.85 -21.33 -8.72
N ARG A 116 12.85 -20.88 -7.98
CA ARG A 116 13.81 -21.77 -7.31
C ARG A 116 13.29 -22.12 -5.91
N LEU A 117 13.78 -23.20 -5.34
CA LEU A 117 13.54 -23.51 -3.94
C LEU A 117 14.34 -22.54 -3.04
N PRO A 118 13.81 -22.19 -1.84
CA PRO A 118 14.42 -21.18 -0.96
C PRO A 118 15.64 -21.71 -0.18
N PHE A 119 16.18 -22.86 -0.50
CA PHE A 119 17.33 -23.48 0.16
C PHE A 119 18.40 -23.95 -0.84
N SER A 120 19.57 -24.33 -0.33
CA SER A 120 20.72 -24.73 -1.14
C SER A 120 20.46 -25.98 -1.96
N ALA A 121 21.05 -26.05 -3.15
CA ALA A 121 21.02 -27.25 -4.00
C ALA A 121 21.55 -28.46 -3.24
N GLY A 122 20.94 -29.63 -3.43
CA GLY A 122 21.29 -30.89 -2.74
C GLY A 122 20.71 -31.04 -1.33
N LYS A 123 20.08 -30.01 -0.77
CA LYS A 123 19.33 -30.11 0.50
C LYS A 123 17.91 -30.60 0.22
N THR A 124 17.38 -31.42 1.13
CA THR A 124 15.96 -31.82 1.17
C THR A 124 15.30 -31.10 2.32
N CYS A 125 14.05 -30.68 2.16
CA CYS A 125 13.29 -29.97 3.14
C CYS A 125 11.82 -30.40 3.10
N LEU A 126 11.22 -30.69 4.26
CA LEU A 126 9.79 -30.92 4.34
C LEU A 126 9.06 -29.59 4.02
N CYS A 127 8.02 -29.67 3.21
CA CYS A 127 7.28 -28.50 2.78
C CYS A 127 5.78 -28.75 2.90
N ASN A 128 5.06 -27.83 3.53
CA ASN A 128 3.62 -27.90 3.73
C ASN A 128 2.95 -26.61 3.27
N THR A 129 1.73 -26.71 2.75
CA THR A 129 0.87 -25.54 2.59
C THR A 129 0.32 -25.10 3.93
N LEU A 130 0.16 -23.81 4.13
CA LEU A 130 -0.44 -23.23 5.34
C LEU A 130 -1.88 -22.75 5.10
N SER A 131 -2.59 -23.38 4.17
CA SER A 131 -3.96 -23.01 3.80
C SER A 131 -4.93 -22.98 5.00
N TYR A 132 -4.73 -23.88 5.95
CA TYR A 132 -5.57 -23.98 7.16
C TYR A 132 -5.46 -22.78 8.11
N LEU A 133 -4.36 -22.01 8.08
CA LEU A 133 -4.20 -20.84 8.95
C LEU A 133 -5.16 -19.69 8.60
N TRP A 134 -5.84 -19.79 7.46
CA TRP A 134 -6.63 -18.71 6.89
C TRP A 134 -8.09 -19.08 6.67
N GLU A 135 -8.52 -20.28 7.11
CA GLU A 135 -9.90 -20.73 6.92
C GLU A 135 -10.91 -19.80 7.58
N ASP A 136 -10.52 -19.13 8.68
CA ASP A 136 -11.37 -18.18 9.40
C ASP A 136 -11.24 -16.72 8.95
N ILE A 137 -10.34 -16.42 8.01
CA ILE A 137 -10.14 -15.05 7.53
C ILE A 137 -11.01 -14.80 6.30
N ARG A 138 -12.08 -14.03 6.49
CA ARG A 138 -13.07 -13.73 5.43
C ARG A 138 -12.50 -12.98 4.24
N ASP A 139 -11.47 -12.16 4.44
CA ASP A 139 -10.91 -11.22 3.45
C ASP A 139 -9.51 -11.62 2.98
N ARG A 140 -9.20 -12.92 2.97
CA ARG A 140 -7.91 -13.37 2.40
C ARG A 140 -7.88 -13.07 0.90
N PRO A 141 -6.76 -12.58 0.36
CA PRO A 141 -6.60 -12.52 -1.09
C PRO A 141 -6.69 -13.92 -1.71
N GLU A 142 -7.50 -14.08 -2.75
CA GLU A 142 -7.67 -15.38 -3.45
C GLU A 142 -6.35 -15.98 -3.94
N GLU A 143 -5.37 -15.12 -4.20
CA GLU A 143 -4.04 -15.48 -4.72
C GLU A 143 -2.97 -15.62 -3.62
N TRP A 144 -3.37 -15.70 -2.37
CA TRP A 144 -2.45 -15.92 -1.26
C TRP A 144 -2.12 -17.40 -1.11
N HIS A 145 -0.89 -17.80 -1.41
CA HIS A 145 -0.40 -19.17 -1.34
C HIS A 145 0.77 -19.29 -0.35
N PRO A 146 0.51 -19.41 0.96
CA PRO A 146 1.55 -19.55 1.96
C PRO A 146 2.08 -21.00 1.99
N TRP A 147 3.40 -21.11 2.03
CA TRP A 147 4.14 -22.36 2.14
C TRP A 147 5.08 -22.29 3.35
N MET A 148 5.16 -23.37 4.10
CA MET A 148 6.12 -23.55 5.17
C MET A 148 7.21 -24.53 4.75
N PHE A 149 8.46 -24.10 4.85
CA PHE A 149 9.65 -24.90 4.64
C PHE A 149 10.30 -25.17 5.99
N HIS A 150 10.39 -26.45 6.37
CA HIS A 150 10.99 -26.86 7.64
C HIS A 150 12.52 -26.85 7.53
N MET A 151 13.09 -25.68 7.66
CA MET A 151 14.52 -25.43 7.59
C MET A 151 15.13 -25.44 8.98
N GLU A 152 16.41 -25.77 9.08
CA GLU A 152 17.14 -25.71 10.35
C GLU A 152 17.55 -24.26 10.67
N LYS A 153 17.66 -23.95 11.96
CA LYS A 153 18.16 -22.66 12.39
C LYS A 153 19.59 -22.43 11.87
N GLY A 154 19.83 -21.26 11.28
CA GLY A 154 21.09 -20.93 10.63
C GLY A 154 21.17 -21.29 9.14
N ASP A 155 20.16 -21.93 8.59
CA ASP A 155 20.07 -22.17 7.15
C ASP A 155 19.90 -20.88 6.37
N THR A 156 20.59 -20.80 5.23
CA THR A 156 20.41 -19.66 4.33
C THR A 156 19.13 -19.77 3.53
N VAL A 157 18.26 -18.77 3.66
CA VAL A 157 17.04 -18.62 2.87
C VAL A 157 17.33 -17.81 1.62
N PHE A 158 17.05 -18.37 0.46
CA PHE A 158 17.23 -17.69 -0.83
C PHE A 158 15.92 -17.14 -1.37
N ALA A 159 15.96 -15.98 -2.01
CA ALA A 159 14.84 -15.48 -2.77
C ALA A 159 14.44 -16.47 -3.87
N MET A 160 13.20 -16.94 -3.86
CA MET A 160 12.69 -17.92 -4.83
C MET A 160 12.60 -17.36 -6.25
N ARG A 161 12.51 -16.04 -6.37
CA ARG A 161 12.43 -15.30 -7.63
C ARG A 161 13.14 -13.97 -7.51
N LYS A 162 13.72 -13.50 -8.63
CA LYS A 162 14.32 -12.16 -8.72
C LYS A 162 13.29 -11.08 -8.41
N GLY A 163 13.70 -10.09 -7.61
CA GLY A 163 12.88 -8.95 -7.27
C GLY A 163 13.67 -7.87 -6.55
N ARG A 164 12.97 -6.89 -6.03
CA ARG A 164 13.51 -5.80 -5.22
C ARG A 164 13.02 -5.96 -3.78
N VAL A 165 13.91 -5.92 -2.82
CA VAL A 165 13.54 -5.82 -1.40
C VAL A 165 12.85 -4.47 -1.19
N VAL A 166 11.63 -4.52 -0.66
CA VAL A 166 10.79 -3.33 -0.44
C VAL A 166 10.43 -3.13 1.02
N ASP A 167 10.67 -4.15 1.84
CA ASP A 167 10.50 -4.05 3.29
C ASP A 167 11.39 -5.06 4.02
N ILE A 168 11.91 -4.68 5.16
CA ILE A 168 12.63 -5.55 6.08
C ILE A 168 12.17 -5.19 7.48
N HIS A 169 11.77 -6.18 8.23
CA HIS A 169 11.53 -6.10 9.66
C HIS A 169 12.47 -7.07 10.35
N ASP A 170 13.44 -6.56 11.10
CA ASP A 170 14.52 -7.30 11.71
C ASP A 170 14.81 -6.75 13.12
N GLY A 171 13.85 -6.89 14.00
CA GLY A 171 13.94 -6.36 15.36
C GLY A 171 13.49 -7.33 16.44
N GLU A 172 12.87 -8.43 16.03
CA GLU A 172 12.31 -9.40 16.96
C GLU A 172 13.36 -10.42 17.39
N ASP A 173 13.32 -10.78 18.65
CA ASP A 173 14.13 -11.87 19.15
C ASP A 173 13.68 -13.20 18.51
N PRO A 174 14.61 -14.16 18.31
CA PRO A 174 14.25 -15.43 17.69
C PRO A 174 13.14 -16.10 18.50
N VAL A 175 12.15 -16.60 17.78
CA VAL A 175 11.05 -17.37 18.38
C VAL A 175 11.66 -18.54 19.12
N SER A 176 11.37 -18.67 20.43
CA SER A 176 11.85 -19.78 21.25
C SER A 176 11.40 -21.12 20.63
N ASP A 177 12.20 -22.16 20.84
CA ASP A 177 12.04 -23.55 20.31
C ASP A 177 10.69 -24.25 20.58
N SER A 178 9.65 -23.53 20.92
CA SER A 178 8.32 -24.12 21.05
C SER A 178 7.77 -24.49 19.69
N ALA A 179 7.40 -25.75 19.53
CA ALA A 179 6.92 -26.40 18.32
C ALA A 179 5.63 -25.78 17.68
N VAL A 180 5.19 -24.64 18.15
CA VAL A 180 4.06 -23.90 17.62
C VAL A 180 4.60 -22.67 16.92
N VAL A 181 4.75 -22.75 15.60
CA VAL A 181 4.96 -21.55 14.76
C VAL A 181 3.68 -20.73 14.81
N SER A 182 3.63 -19.79 15.73
CA SER A 182 2.62 -18.76 15.72
C SER A 182 2.95 -17.79 14.58
N TYR A 183 2.09 -17.68 13.58
CA TYR A 183 2.18 -16.61 12.61
C TYR A 183 1.90 -15.30 13.33
N SER A 184 2.95 -14.63 13.74
CA SER A 184 2.91 -13.34 14.41
C SER A 184 3.18 -12.24 13.39
N SER A 185 2.41 -11.16 13.44
CA SER A 185 2.73 -9.92 12.73
C SER A 185 4.08 -9.34 13.15
N HIS A 186 4.63 -9.82 14.27
CA HIS A 186 5.90 -9.41 14.90
C HIS A 186 7.09 -10.30 14.52
N SER A 187 6.95 -11.24 13.58
CA SER A 187 8.08 -12.03 13.13
C SER A 187 9.02 -11.21 12.23
N ASN A 188 10.33 -11.52 12.30
CA ASN A 188 11.28 -10.98 11.33
C ASN A 188 10.88 -11.42 9.93
N LYS A 189 10.89 -10.46 8.99
CA LYS A 189 10.40 -10.70 7.64
C LYS A 189 11.12 -9.84 6.61
N MET A 190 11.10 -10.32 5.38
CA MET A 190 11.53 -9.59 4.20
C MET A 190 10.43 -9.65 3.14
N ILE A 191 10.13 -8.52 2.52
CA ILE A 191 9.18 -8.44 1.40
C ILE A 191 9.94 -8.10 0.13
N ILE A 192 9.73 -8.92 -0.90
CA ILE A 192 10.32 -8.73 -2.23
C ILE A 192 9.22 -8.45 -3.24
N GLU A 193 9.35 -7.32 -3.94
CA GLU A 193 8.49 -6.97 -5.07
C GLU A 193 9.09 -7.45 -6.37
N HIS A 194 8.31 -8.19 -7.15
CA HIS A 194 8.67 -8.70 -8.45
C HIS A 194 8.29 -7.71 -9.57
N GLU A 195 8.86 -7.93 -10.75
CA GLU A 195 8.66 -7.06 -11.91
C GLU A 195 7.19 -6.97 -12.35
N ASP A 196 6.45 -8.08 -12.23
CA ASP A 196 5.02 -8.16 -12.55
C ASP A 196 4.10 -7.52 -11.49
N GLY A 197 4.68 -7.01 -10.39
CA GLY A 197 3.99 -6.32 -9.31
C GLY A 197 3.47 -7.25 -8.21
N THR A 198 3.73 -8.55 -8.31
CA THR A 198 3.46 -9.48 -7.22
C THR A 198 4.48 -9.33 -6.09
N LEU A 199 4.12 -9.76 -4.89
CA LEU A 199 4.97 -9.70 -3.71
C LEU A 199 5.26 -11.11 -3.18
N ALA A 200 6.48 -11.33 -2.72
CA ALA A 200 6.84 -12.49 -1.93
C ALA A 200 7.18 -12.06 -0.50
N TYR A 201 6.60 -12.75 0.47
CA TYR A 201 6.82 -12.55 1.89
C TYR A 201 7.65 -13.70 2.44
N TYR A 202 8.81 -13.39 3.00
CA TYR A 202 9.67 -14.33 3.71
C TYR A 202 9.55 -14.01 5.18
N ASN A 203 8.82 -14.84 5.91
CA ASN A 203 8.52 -14.63 7.32
C ASN A 203 9.26 -15.62 8.20
N VAL A 204 9.27 -15.36 9.51
CA VAL A 204 9.91 -16.23 10.54
C VAL A 204 11.40 -16.39 10.26
N LEU A 205 12.04 -15.32 9.84
CA LEU A 205 13.47 -15.27 9.64
C LEU A 205 14.19 -15.12 10.99
N GLU A 206 15.39 -15.65 11.09
CA GLU A 206 16.25 -15.34 12.20
C GLU A 206 16.67 -13.86 12.14
N LYS A 207 16.93 -13.25 13.29
CA LYS A 207 17.49 -11.90 13.35
C LYS A 207 18.82 -11.88 12.60
N THR A 208 18.87 -11.17 11.49
CA THR A 208 20.07 -11.05 10.67
C THR A 208 20.83 -9.79 11.00
N VAL A 209 22.13 -9.92 11.08
CA VAL A 209 23.01 -8.78 10.89
C VAL A 209 23.12 -8.61 9.38
N LEU A 210 22.44 -7.59 8.82
CA LEU A 210 22.58 -7.26 7.40
C LEU A 210 24.03 -6.85 7.12
N TRP A 211 24.66 -7.52 6.20
CA TRP A 211 25.98 -7.21 5.69
C TRP A 211 25.89 -6.20 4.54
#